data_30d6619a7a763a1bd7e126a795f3bbbd
#
_entry.id   30d6619a7a763a1bd7e126a795f3bbbd
#
_cell.length_a   1.000
_cell.length_b   1.000
_cell.length_c   1.000
_cell.angle_alpha   90.00
_cell.angle_beta   90.00
_cell.angle_gamma   90.00
#
_symmetry.space_group_name_H-M   'P 1'
#
loop_
_entity.id
_entity.type
_entity.pdbx_description
1 polymer ?
#
loop_
_entity_poly.entity_id
_entity_poly.type
_entity_poly.pdbx_seq_one_letter_code
_entity_poly.pdbx_strand_id
1 'polypeptide(L)'
;MSKNQALFERAQQTIPGGVNSPVRAFRSVGGTPRFIERAEGPYFWDAEGKRYIDYIGSWGPMILGHVHPEVLDAVQRVLAHGFSFGAPTEAEIEIAEEICKLVPSIEQVRMVSSGTEATMSALRLARGFTDRSRIVKFEGCYHGHADSLLVKAGSGLLTFGNPTSAGVPADIAKHTTVLEYNNVEQLNEAFAAFGAEIASVIVEPVAGNMNLVRATPEFLNALRARCDEYGSVLIFDEVMCGFRVALGGAQQVYGIKPDLTCLGKVIGGGMPAAAFGGRRDIMAHLAPLGGVYQAGTLSGNPIAVAAGLMTLQLIQRPGFYDDLAKQTRKLVDGLSAAARDAKVPFSADSIGGMFGLYFAEQVPVSFAEVTQGDTRRFNTFFHAMLDAGVYFAPSAFEAGFVSSAHDDAVIDATLEAARGAFASLAA
;
A
#
# COMPACT_ATOMS: atom_id res chain seq x y z
N MET A 1 10.72 15.37 -30.50
CA MET A 1 10.94 14.69 -29.18
C MET A 1 10.26 15.54 -28.14
N SER A 2 9.37 14.95 -27.33
CA SER A 2 8.70 15.66 -26.25
C SER A 2 9.67 15.92 -25.09
N LYS A 3 9.36 16.89 -24.21
CA LYS A 3 10.19 17.16 -23.02
C LYS A 3 10.23 15.96 -22.08
N ASN A 4 9.10 15.26 -21.89
CA ASN A 4 9.04 14.03 -21.11
C ASN A 4 9.97 12.94 -21.67
N GLN A 5 10.00 12.74 -22.99
CA GLN A 5 10.89 11.77 -23.61
C GLN A 5 12.37 12.15 -23.44
N ALA A 6 12.74 13.40 -23.66
CA ALA A 6 14.11 13.87 -23.46
C ALA A 6 14.58 13.71 -22.00
N LEU A 7 13.68 13.97 -21.04
CA LEU A 7 13.95 13.75 -19.61
C LEU A 7 14.13 12.27 -19.28
N PHE A 8 13.32 11.39 -19.88
CA PHE A 8 13.43 9.96 -19.64
C PHE A 8 14.74 9.39 -20.22
N GLU A 9 15.11 9.77 -21.44
CA GLU A 9 16.37 9.38 -22.05
C GLU A 9 17.58 9.85 -21.21
N ARG A 10 17.54 11.09 -20.70
CA ARG A 10 18.57 11.61 -19.79
C ARG A 10 18.61 10.85 -18.46
N ALA A 11 17.45 10.52 -17.86
CA ALA A 11 17.36 9.78 -16.62
C ALA A 11 17.96 8.38 -16.74
N GLN A 12 17.75 7.70 -17.87
CA GLN A 12 18.30 6.37 -18.14
C GLN A 12 19.83 6.30 -18.16
N GLN A 13 20.51 7.44 -18.35
CA GLN A 13 21.98 7.50 -18.32
C GLN A 13 22.55 7.40 -16.90
N THR A 14 21.77 7.80 -15.88
CA THR A 14 22.27 7.92 -14.50
C THR A 14 21.45 7.15 -13.46
N ILE A 15 20.22 6.78 -13.81
CA ILE A 15 19.30 6.03 -12.93
C ILE A 15 18.93 4.73 -13.64
N PRO A 16 19.11 3.56 -13.01
CA PRO A 16 18.74 2.29 -13.61
C PRO A 16 17.27 2.28 -14.09
N GLY A 17 17.06 2.11 -15.41
CA GLY A 17 15.75 2.18 -16.03
C GLY A 17 15.09 3.57 -16.04
N GLY A 18 15.83 4.63 -15.66
CA GLY A 18 15.35 6.02 -15.63
C GLY A 18 14.45 6.38 -14.46
N VAL A 19 14.29 5.50 -13.47
CA VAL A 19 13.35 5.67 -12.34
C VAL A 19 13.89 5.11 -11.03
N ASN A 20 13.45 5.68 -9.90
CA ASN A 20 13.80 5.19 -8.55
C ASN A 20 12.80 4.15 -7.99
N SER A 21 11.80 3.76 -8.78
CA SER A 21 10.88 2.65 -8.48
C SER A 21 10.37 2.04 -9.80
N PRO A 22 10.43 0.70 -9.97
CA PRO A 22 10.25 0.04 -11.28
C PRO A 22 8.93 0.36 -11.99
N VAL A 23 7.82 0.45 -11.26
CA VAL A 23 6.48 0.70 -11.83
C VAL A 23 6.38 2.05 -12.54
N ARG A 24 7.18 3.05 -12.12
CA ARG A 24 7.21 4.39 -12.72
C ARG A 24 7.73 4.43 -14.16
N ALA A 25 8.41 3.36 -14.62
CA ALA A 25 9.01 3.30 -15.95
C ALA A 25 8.02 2.96 -17.09
N PHE A 26 6.73 2.80 -16.81
CA PHE A 26 5.69 2.45 -17.79
C PHE A 26 5.92 1.12 -18.54
N ARG A 27 6.75 0.22 -17.99
CA ARG A 27 7.06 -1.05 -18.67
C ARG A 27 5.82 -1.91 -18.92
N SER A 28 4.86 -1.89 -17.99
CA SER A 28 3.64 -2.70 -18.09
C SER A 28 2.64 -2.17 -19.12
N VAL A 29 2.60 -0.84 -19.32
CA VAL A 29 1.64 -0.19 -20.22
C VAL A 29 2.29 0.32 -21.51
N GLY A 30 3.63 0.44 -21.55
CA GLY A 30 4.37 1.02 -22.66
C GLY A 30 4.32 2.56 -22.68
N GLY A 31 5.02 3.14 -23.65
CA GLY A 31 5.09 4.59 -23.83
C GLY A 31 6.12 5.27 -22.91
N THR A 32 6.03 6.58 -22.82
CA THR A 32 6.97 7.42 -22.06
C THR A 32 6.38 7.88 -20.74
N PRO A 33 7.06 7.66 -19.61
CA PRO A 33 6.61 8.17 -18.31
C PRO A 33 6.48 9.70 -18.32
N ARG A 34 5.55 10.20 -17.50
CA ARG A 34 5.39 11.66 -17.30
C ARG A 34 6.29 12.11 -16.16
N PHE A 35 7.07 13.17 -16.40
CA PHE A 35 7.92 13.82 -15.40
C PHE A 35 7.12 14.96 -14.78
N ILE A 36 6.82 14.87 -13.50
CA ILE A 36 5.94 15.79 -12.81
C ILE A 36 6.74 16.97 -12.25
N GLU A 37 6.29 18.21 -12.48
CA GLU A 37 6.93 19.42 -11.98
C GLU A 37 6.24 19.98 -10.73
N ARG A 38 4.91 19.87 -10.64
CA ARG A 38 4.14 20.37 -9.49
C ARG A 38 2.85 19.60 -9.31
N ALA A 39 2.26 19.72 -8.12
CA ALA A 39 0.98 19.12 -7.80
C ALA A 39 0.18 20.05 -6.86
N GLU A 40 -1.15 19.96 -6.89
CA GLU A 40 -2.06 20.72 -6.03
C GLU A 40 -3.44 20.06 -6.01
N GLY A 41 -3.99 19.86 -4.81
CA GLY A 41 -5.28 19.19 -4.64
C GLY A 41 -5.31 17.82 -5.31
N PRO A 42 -6.29 17.53 -6.21
CA PRO A 42 -6.38 16.25 -6.91
C PRO A 42 -5.56 16.21 -8.21
N TYR A 43 -4.72 17.21 -8.47
CA TYR A 43 -4.03 17.37 -9.74
C TYR A 43 -2.52 17.36 -9.61
N PHE A 44 -1.84 16.95 -10.69
CA PHE A 44 -0.45 17.26 -10.93
C PHE A 44 -0.21 17.69 -12.40
N TRP A 45 0.92 18.33 -12.66
CA TRP A 45 1.32 18.83 -13.98
C TRP A 45 2.66 18.25 -14.37
N ASP A 46 2.74 17.75 -15.59
CA ASP A 46 4.00 17.25 -16.14
C ASP A 46 4.91 18.37 -16.65
N ALA A 47 6.12 17.98 -17.04
CA ALA A 47 7.15 18.88 -17.55
C ALA A 47 6.77 19.60 -18.86
N GLU A 48 5.68 19.22 -19.51
CA GLU A 48 5.11 19.89 -20.68
C GLU A 48 3.96 20.83 -20.31
N GLY A 49 3.64 20.94 -19.01
CA GLY A 49 2.56 21.76 -18.49
C GLY A 49 1.18 21.12 -18.60
N LYS A 50 1.07 19.87 -19.05
CA LYS A 50 -0.20 19.17 -19.11
C LYS A 50 -0.65 18.79 -17.72
N ARG A 51 -1.91 19.11 -17.38
CA ARG A 51 -2.56 18.78 -16.11
C ARG A 51 -3.22 17.41 -16.19
N TYR A 52 -3.14 16.67 -15.09
CA TYR A 52 -3.79 15.37 -14.91
C TYR A 52 -4.56 15.34 -13.59
N ILE A 53 -5.70 14.66 -13.56
CA ILE A 53 -6.34 14.21 -12.32
C ILE A 53 -5.56 13.01 -11.85
N ASP A 54 -5.05 13.03 -10.61
CA ASP A 54 -4.13 12.03 -10.07
C ASP A 54 -4.85 11.00 -9.19
N TYR A 55 -4.98 9.77 -9.68
CA TYR A 55 -5.48 8.63 -8.92
C TYR A 55 -4.37 7.72 -8.36
N ILE A 56 -3.10 8.14 -8.46
CA ILE A 56 -2.00 7.46 -7.78
C ILE A 56 -1.80 7.99 -6.36
N GLY A 57 -1.96 9.30 -6.16
CA GLY A 57 -1.79 9.96 -4.87
C GLY A 57 -0.46 9.57 -4.19
N SER A 58 0.65 9.59 -4.96
CA SER A 58 1.98 9.10 -4.54
C SER A 58 1.99 7.63 -4.07
N TRP A 59 1.13 6.77 -4.62
CA TRP A 59 0.91 5.38 -4.21
C TRP A 59 0.24 5.24 -2.82
N GLY A 60 -0.65 6.19 -2.51
CA GLY A 60 -1.51 6.15 -1.34
C GLY A 60 -1.30 7.19 -0.25
N PRO A 61 -0.11 7.81 -0.05
CA PRO A 61 0.09 8.81 1.00
C PRO A 61 -0.86 9.99 0.96
N MET A 62 -1.20 10.49 -0.24
CA MET A 62 -1.90 11.76 -0.43
C MET A 62 -3.42 11.65 -0.21
N ILE A 63 -3.84 11.19 0.98
CA ILE A 63 -5.26 11.03 1.32
C ILE A 63 -6.02 12.37 1.35
N LEU A 64 -5.32 13.47 1.63
CA LEU A 64 -5.85 14.83 1.65
C LEU A 64 -5.72 15.55 0.29
N GLY A 65 -5.12 14.89 -0.71
CA GLY A 65 -4.66 15.53 -1.93
C GLY A 65 -3.28 16.16 -1.77
N HIS A 66 -2.76 16.74 -2.86
CA HIS A 66 -1.45 17.37 -2.89
C HIS A 66 -1.47 18.75 -2.22
N VAL A 67 -0.38 19.08 -1.50
CA VAL A 67 -0.13 20.40 -0.93
C VAL A 67 -1.31 20.91 -0.08
N HIS A 68 -1.87 20.03 0.78
CA HIS A 68 -2.94 20.46 1.68
C HIS A 68 -2.45 21.63 2.55
N PRO A 69 -3.17 22.78 2.62
CA PRO A 69 -2.65 24.02 3.24
C PRO A 69 -2.20 23.84 4.69
N GLU A 70 -2.97 23.14 5.51
CA GLU A 70 -2.63 22.93 6.93
C GLU A 70 -1.43 22.01 7.11
N VAL A 71 -1.24 21.00 6.24
CA VAL A 71 -0.05 20.13 6.25
C VAL A 71 1.17 20.91 5.82
N LEU A 72 1.06 21.72 4.75
CA LEU A 72 2.14 22.58 4.28
C LEU A 72 2.59 23.56 5.37
N ASP A 73 1.63 24.23 6.03
CA ASP A 73 1.91 25.18 7.09
C ASP A 73 2.58 24.52 8.31
N ALA A 74 2.13 23.31 8.71
CA ALA A 74 2.78 22.56 9.78
C ALA A 74 4.24 22.22 9.44
N VAL A 75 4.51 21.78 8.21
CA VAL A 75 5.86 21.50 7.72
C VAL A 75 6.72 22.78 7.69
N GLN A 76 6.19 23.89 7.17
CA GLN A 76 6.92 25.16 7.07
C GLN A 76 7.33 25.69 8.45
N ARG A 77 6.47 25.57 9.47
CA ARG A 77 6.82 25.95 10.84
C ARG A 77 8.02 25.18 11.37
N VAL A 78 8.07 23.88 11.13
CA VAL A 78 9.15 23.03 11.63
C VAL A 78 10.45 23.20 10.84
N LEU A 79 10.38 23.48 9.54
CA LEU A 79 11.56 23.72 8.70
C LEU A 79 12.50 24.80 9.27
N ALA A 80 11.95 25.82 9.92
CA ALA A 80 12.73 26.90 10.52
C ALA A 80 13.57 26.47 11.75
N HIS A 81 13.25 25.31 12.35
CA HIS A 81 13.92 24.82 13.57
C HIS A 81 14.95 23.72 13.31
N GLY A 82 15.00 23.18 12.08
CA GLY A 82 15.95 22.14 11.68
C GLY A 82 15.28 20.91 11.10
N PHE A 83 16.02 20.14 10.32
CA PHE A 83 15.48 19.00 9.57
C PHE A 83 15.63 17.67 10.31
N SER A 84 16.65 17.53 11.16
CA SER A 84 16.97 16.32 11.92
C SER A 84 17.95 16.63 13.03
N PHE A 85 17.83 15.94 14.16
CA PHE A 85 18.64 16.25 15.34
C PHE A 85 19.51 15.08 15.81
N GLY A 86 19.20 13.83 15.42
CA GLY A 86 19.84 12.64 15.99
C GLY A 86 19.57 12.48 17.49
N ALA A 87 18.48 13.09 17.98
CA ALA A 87 18.01 13.10 19.35
C ALA A 87 16.48 13.07 19.37
N PRO A 88 15.83 12.55 20.42
CA PRO A 88 14.37 12.49 20.50
C PRO A 88 13.74 13.89 20.56
N THR A 89 12.51 13.99 20.06
CA THR A 89 11.69 15.20 20.04
C THR A 89 10.34 14.96 20.70
N GLU A 90 9.69 16.02 21.19
CA GLU A 90 8.33 15.95 21.75
C GLU A 90 7.31 15.46 20.68
N ALA A 91 7.45 15.93 19.45
CA ALA A 91 6.56 15.54 18.35
C ALA A 91 6.60 14.03 18.03
N GLU A 92 7.71 13.32 18.30
CA GLU A 92 7.77 11.87 18.21
C GLU A 92 6.88 11.18 19.24
N ILE A 93 6.75 11.77 20.43
CA ILE A 93 5.85 11.27 21.47
C ILE A 93 4.40 11.49 21.03
N GLU A 94 4.07 12.70 20.56
CA GLU A 94 2.72 13.06 20.10
C GLU A 94 2.22 12.14 18.97
N ILE A 95 3.05 11.87 17.95
CA ILE A 95 2.64 10.98 16.84
C ILE A 95 2.51 9.52 17.32
N ALA A 96 3.34 9.07 18.24
CA ALA A 96 3.24 7.74 18.81
C ALA A 96 1.96 7.58 19.64
N GLU A 97 1.62 8.54 20.48
CA GLU A 97 0.37 8.58 21.26
C GLU A 97 -0.85 8.59 20.33
N GLU A 98 -0.82 9.40 19.28
CA GLU A 98 -1.91 9.49 18.32
C GLU A 98 -2.11 8.16 17.55
N ILE A 99 -1.04 7.51 17.11
CA ILE A 99 -1.12 6.19 16.48
C ILE A 99 -1.70 5.16 17.45
N CYS A 100 -1.21 5.10 18.69
CA CYS A 100 -1.72 4.16 19.70
C CYS A 100 -3.20 4.41 20.04
N LYS A 101 -3.65 5.65 20.04
CA LYS A 101 -5.06 6.02 20.26
C LYS A 101 -5.95 5.58 19.10
N LEU A 102 -5.49 5.76 17.85
CA LEU A 102 -6.29 5.53 16.64
C LEU A 102 -6.30 4.06 16.21
N VAL A 103 -5.25 3.28 16.53
CA VAL A 103 -5.10 1.88 16.13
C VAL A 103 -5.09 0.99 17.37
N PRO A 104 -6.23 0.40 17.78
CA PRO A 104 -6.37 -0.26 19.09
C PRO A 104 -5.51 -1.51 19.30
N SER A 105 -4.93 -2.11 18.26
CA SER A 105 -3.96 -3.20 18.39
C SER A 105 -2.58 -2.73 18.83
N ILE A 106 -2.28 -1.43 18.67
CA ILE A 106 -0.95 -0.86 18.93
C ILE A 106 -0.91 -0.28 20.35
N GLU A 107 -0.24 -0.98 21.25
CA GLU A 107 0.03 -0.50 22.62
C GLU A 107 1.37 0.23 22.72
N GLN A 108 2.31 -0.07 21.82
CA GLN A 108 3.58 0.63 21.62
C GLN A 108 3.93 0.64 20.13
N VAL A 109 4.57 1.71 19.68
CA VAL A 109 4.96 1.92 18.28
C VAL A 109 6.42 2.37 18.16
N ARG A 110 7.09 1.98 17.08
CA ARG A 110 8.43 2.43 16.69
C ARG A 110 8.35 3.03 15.29
N MET A 111 8.77 4.29 15.17
CA MET A 111 8.88 4.96 13.87
C MET A 111 10.08 4.42 13.08
N VAL A 112 9.90 4.34 11.77
CA VAL A 112 10.91 4.03 10.75
C VAL A 112 10.68 4.93 9.53
N SER A 113 11.49 4.82 8.47
CA SER A 113 11.40 5.72 7.32
C SER A 113 10.66 5.11 6.11
N SER A 114 10.43 3.80 6.07
CA SER A 114 9.77 3.12 4.96
C SER A 114 8.96 1.90 5.40
N GLY A 115 7.97 1.51 4.58
CA GLY A 115 7.21 0.29 4.81
C GLY A 115 8.09 -0.97 4.80
N THR A 116 9.15 -1.01 3.99
CA THR A 116 10.14 -2.09 4.00
C THR A 116 10.84 -2.22 5.35
N GLU A 117 11.25 -1.10 5.95
CA GLU A 117 11.84 -1.12 7.30
C GLU A 117 10.83 -1.59 8.35
N ALA A 118 9.57 -1.18 8.23
CA ALA A 118 8.50 -1.59 9.15
C ALA A 118 8.29 -3.11 9.10
N THR A 119 8.07 -3.67 7.93
CA THR A 119 7.81 -5.11 7.75
C THR A 119 9.03 -5.97 8.08
N MET A 120 10.23 -5.56 7.64
CA MET A 120 11.49 -6.22 7.99
C MET A 120 11.70 -6.27 9.51
N SER A 121 11.41 -5.18 10.20
CA SER A 121 11.58 -5.07 11.65
C SER A 121 10.52 -5.87 12.39
N ALA A 122 9.28 -5.84 11.96
CA ALA A 122 8.19 -6.63 12.54
C ALA A 122 8.46 -8.14 12.42
N LEU A 123 8.95 -8.62 11.27
CA LEU A 123 9.33 -10.02 11.08
C LEU A 123 10.52 -10.43 11.97
N ARG A 124 11.54 -9.58 12.07
CA ARG A 124 12.67 -9.84 12.97
C ARG A 124 12.22 -9.90 14.42
N LEU A 125 11.33 -8.98 14.82
CA LEU A 125 10.76 -8.94 16.15
C LEU A 125 9.93 -10.20 16.45
N ALA A 126 9.09 -10.64 15.52
CA ALA A 126 8.30 -11.86 15.65
C ALA A 126 9.19 -13.10 15.80
N ARG A 127 10.28 -13.20 15.02
CA ARG A 127 11.28 -14.28 15.17
C ARG A 127 11.97 -14.24 16.52
N GLY A 128 12.37 -13.06 16.99
CA GLY A 128 13.03 -12.90 18.29
C GLY A 128 12.10 -13.16 19.47
N PHE A 129 10.81 -12.88 19.34
CA PHE A 129 9.79 -13.15 20.35
C PHE A 129 9.45 -14.64 20.44
N THR A 130 9.31 -15.34 19.31
CA THR A 130 8.86 -16.73 19.25
C THR A 130 10.00 -17.75 19.31
N ASP A 131 11.25 -17.33 19.10
CA ASP A 131 12.44 -18.18 18.87
C ASP A 131 12.25 -19.15 17.68
N ARG A 132 11.51 -18.73 16.66
CA ARG A 132 11.21 -19.52 15.45
C ARG A 132 11.70 -18.78 14.20
N SER A 133 11.90 -19.52 13.09
CA SER A 133 12.48 -18.95 11.87
C SER A 133 11.51 -18.79 10.70
N ARG A 134 10.47 -19.65 10.62
CA ARG A 134 9.57 -19.69 9.48
C ARG A 134 8.59 -18.53 9.51
N ILE A 135 8.37 -17.93 8.32
CA ILE A 135 7.29 -16.95 8.11
C ILE A 135 6.34 -17.44 7.02
N VAL A 136 5.10 -17.03 7.12
CA VAL A 136 4.07 -17.26 6.11
C VAL A 136 3.67 -15.91 5.51
N LYS A 137 3.57 -15.85 4.18
CA LYS A 137 2.99 -14.73 3.41
C LYS A 137 2.07 -15.26 2.32
N PHE A 138 1.45 -14.37 1.56
CA PHE A 138 0.47 -14.74 0.55
C PHE A 138 0.86 -14.25 -0.85
N GLU A 139 0.47 -15.02 -1.89
CA GLU A 139 0.68 -14.65 -3.28
C GLU A 139 0.02 -13.30 -3.59
N GLY A 140 0.63 -12.53 -4.47
CA GLY A 140 0.16 -11.21 -4.84
C GLY A 140 0.40 -10.11 -3.81
N CYS A 141 0.61 -10.46 -2.53
CA CYS A 141 0.95 -9.47 -1.50
C CYS A 141 2.41 -9.01 -1.60
N TYR A 142 2.62 -7.71 -1.41
CA TYR A 142 3.95 -7.09 -1.35
C TYR A 142 4.18 -6.44 0.01
N HIS A 143 5.29 -6.80 0.63
CA HIS A 143 5.63 -6.35 1.99
C HIS A 143 7.01 -5.67 2.04
N GLY A 144 7.39 -4.95 0.99
CA GLY A 144 8.73 -4.40 0.86
C GLY A 144 9.74 -5.38 0.27
N HIS A 145 11.00 -4.98 0.22
CA HIS A 145 12.06 -5.68 -0.52
C HIS A 145 13.15 -6.29 0.38
N ALA A 146 12.83 -6.64 1.62
CA ALA A 146 13.70 -7.50 2.43
C ALA A 146 13.78 -8.91 1.81
N ASP A 147 14.95 -9.53 1.82
CA ASP A 147 15.23 -10.80 1.15
C ASP A 147 14.21 -11.90 1.47
N SER A 148 13.83 -12.02 2.76
CA SER A 148 12.82 -12.99 3.19
C SER A 148 11.42 -12.77 2.65
N LEU A 149 11.15 -11.61 2.06
CA LEU A 149 9.85 -11.24 1.49
C LEU A 149 9.82 -11.28 -0.05
N LEU A 150 10.99 -11.32 -0.69
CA LEU A 150 11.14 -11.49 -2.13
C LEU A 150 11.11 -12.97 -2.53
N VAL A 151 10.02 -13.63 -2.19
CA VAL A 151 9.81 -15.07 -2.35
C VAL A 151 8.43 -15.32 -2.96
N LYS A 152 8.35 -16.31 -3.86
CA LYS A 152 7.11 -16.83 -4.46
C LYS A 152 6.88 -18.28 -4.06
N ALA A 153 5.68 -18.79 -4.28
CA ALA A 153 5.32 -20.19 -4.01
C ALA A 153 6.28 -21.18 -4.71
N GLY A 154 6.54 -22.31 -4.06
CA GLY A 154 7.19 -23.45 -4.66
C GLY A 154 6.22 -24.28 -5.50
N SER A 155 6.65 -25.46 -5.97
CA SER A 155 5.83 -26.37 -6.80
C SER A 155 4.75 -27.13 -6.01
N GLY A 156 4.66 -26.95 -4.71
CA GLY A 156 3.66 -27.52 -3.82
C GLY A 156 3.76 -26.95 -2.42
N LEU A 157 2.72 -27.18 -1.60
CA LEU A 157 2.58 -26.60 -0.26
C LEU A 157 3.78 -26.85 0.66
N LEU A 158 4.37 -28.02 0.58
CA LEU A 158 5.51 -28.42 1.42
C LEU A 158 6.87 -28.10 0.79
N THR A 159 6.90 -27.48 -0.41
CA THR A 159 8.15 -27.09 -1.05
C THR A 159 8.62 -25.75 -0.52
N PHE A 160 9.95 -25.57 -0.45
CA PHE A 160 10.55 -24.30 -0.06
C PHE A 160 10.18 -23.18 -1.05
N GLY A 161 10.02 -21.96 -0.54
CA GLY A 161 9.81 -20.78 -1.36
C GLY A 161 10.97 -20.54 -2.32
N ASN A 162 10.65 -20.04 -3.51
CA ASN A 162 11.63 -19.69 -4.53
C ASN A 162 11.89 -18.17 -4.52
N PRO A 163 13.15 -17.71 -4.62
CA PRO A 163 13.44 -16.29 -4.78
C PRO A 163 12.72 -15.69 -5.99
N THR A 164 12.16 -14.47 -5.81
CA THR A 164 11.58 -13.68 -6.92
C THR A 164 12.55 -12.66 -7.47
N SER A 165 13.68 -12.46 -6.80
CA SER A 165 14.71 -11.52 -7.21
C SER A 165 16.05 -12.23 -7.31
N ALA A 166 16.81 -11.89 -8.34
CA ALA A 166 18.23 -12.23 -8.38
C ALA A 166 18.94 -11.61 -7.15
N GLY A 167 19.89 -12.33 -6.58
CA GLY A 167 20.65 -11.92 -5.41
C GLY A 167 20.05 -12.36 -4.07
N VAL A 168 18.82 -12.87 -4.03
CA VAL A 168 18.26 -13.47 -2.80
C VAL A 168 18.77 -14.91 -2.66
N PRO A 169 19.52 -15.24 -1.57
CA PRO A 169 20.01 -16.58 -1.34
C PRO A 169 18.87 -17.58 -1.08
N ALA A 170 18.97 -18.77 -1.63
CA ALA A 170 18.00 -19.85 -1.39
C ALA A 170 17.85 -20.19 0.11
N ASP A 171 18.93 -20.08 0.87
CA ASP A 171 18.93 -20.31 2.31
C ASP A 171 18.08 -19.32 3.10
N ILE A 172 17.88 -18.10 2.58
CA ILE A 172 16.95 -17.13 3.18
C ILE A 172 15.52 -17.46 2.73
N ALA A 173 15.31 -17.71 1.45
CA ALA A 173 14.00 -17.99 0.87
C ALA A 173 13.33 -19.25 1.47
N LYS A 174 14.10 -20.28 1.85
CA LYS A 174 13.57 -21.53 2.43
C LYS A 174 12.79 -21.35 3.73
N HIS A 175 12.99 -20.23 4.43
CA HIS A 175 12.26 -19.91 5.67
C HIS A 175 10.94 -19.17 5.41
N THR A 176 10.58 -18.93 4.15
CA THR A 176 9.34 -18.26 3.78
C THR A 176 8.41 -19.22 3.04
N THR A 177 7.27 -19.47 3.62
CA THR A 177 6.16 -20.22 2.98
C THR A 177 5.20 -19.21 2.34
N VAL A 178 4.84 -19.43 1.09
CA VAL A 178 3.90 -18.59 0.36
C VAL A 178 2.65 -19.40 0.07
N LEU A 179 1.51 -18.91 0.53
CA LEU A 179 0.19 -19.52 0.37
C LEU A 179 -0.68 -18.68 -0.56
N GLU A 180 -1.74 -19.27 -1.08
CA GLU A 180 -2.75 -18.56 -1.83
C GLU A 180 -3.56 -17.65 -0.92
N TYR A 181 -3.82 -16.44 -1.39
CA TYR A 181 -4.66 -15.47 -0.67
C TYR A 181 -6.12 -15.94 -0.66
N ASN A 182 -6.83 -15.80 0.47
CA ASN A 182 -8.20 -16.26 0.71
C ASN A 182 -8.39 -17.79 0.71
N ASN A 183 -7.32 -18.59 0.71
CA ASN A 183 -7.40 -20.06 0.76
C ASN A 183 -7.25 -20.58 2.21
N VAL A 184 -8.39 -20.79 2.88
CA VAL A 184 -8.43 -21.30 4.28
C VAL A 184 -7.96 -22.74 4.39
N GLU A 185 -8.21 -23.57 3.38
CA GLU A 185 -7.79 -24.99 3.37
C GLU A 185 -6.27 -25.08 3.35
N GLN A 186 -5.62 -24.38 2.42
CA GLN A 186 -4.16 -24.35 2.32
C GLN A 186 -3.50 -23.76 3.58
N LEU A 187 -4.14 -22.75 4.21
CA LEU A 187 -3.69 -22.23 5.49
C LEU A 187 -3.71 -23.30 6.58
N ASN A 188 -4.81 -24.05 6.69
CA ASN A 188 -4.95 -25.11 7.70
C ASN A 188 -3.94 -26.25 7.48
N GLU A 189 -3.71 -26.67 6.24
CA GLU A 189 -2.70 -27.66 5.87
C GLU A 189 -1.28 -27.20 6.25
N ALA A 190 -0.94 -25.92 6.00
CA ALA A 190 0.35 -25.36 6.35
C ALA A 190 0.57 -25.38 7.88
N PHE A 191 -0.43 -24.98 8.65
CA PHE A 191 -0.33 -25.00 10.11
C PHE A 191 -0.28 -26.43 10.68
N ALA A 192 -1.02 -27.37 10.09
CA ALA A 192 -0.94 -28.80 10.48
C ALA A 192 0.46 -29.39 10.21
N ALA A 193 1.11 -28.98 9.12
CA ALA A 193 2.41 -29.52 8.72
C ALA A 193 3.59 -28.94 9.53
N PHE A 194 3.59 -27.64 9.81
CA PHE A 194 4.73 -26.93 10.40
C PHE A 194 4.36 -25.76 11.32
N GLY A 195 3.14 -25.74 11.88
CA GLY A 195 2.67 -24.63 12.73
C GLY A 195 3.59 -24.32 13.92
N ALA A 196 4.23 -25.34 14.52
CA ALA A 196 5.19 -25.16 15.60
C ALA A 196 6.48 -24.43 15.18
N GLU A 197 6.78 -24.33 13.88
CA GLU A 197 7.95 -23.63 13.34
C GLU A 197 7.63 -22.20 12.90
N ILE A 198 6.34 -21.84 12.76
CA ILE A 198 5.91 -20.53 12.25
C ILE A 198 6.13 -19.47 13.32
N ALA A 199 7.04 -18.54 13.05
CA ALA A 199 7.24 -17.33 13.86
C ALA A 199 6.08 -16.34 13.66
N SER A 200 5.72 -16.10 12.40
CA SER A 200 4.69 -15.14 12.06
C SER A 200 3.99 -15.44 10.74
N VAL A 201 2.77 -14.92 10.63
CA VAL A 201 2.03 -14.76 9.38
C VAL A 201 1.94 -13.27 9.09
N ILE A 202 2.35 -12.83 7.89
CA ILE A 202 2.18 -11.46 7.43
C ILE A 202 1.18 -11.41 6.28
N VAL A 203 0.22 -10.48 6.36
CA VAL A 203 -0.86 -10.33 5.38
C VAL A 203 -1.23 -8.88 5.17
N GLU A 204 -1.50 -8.47 3.93
CA GLU A 204 -2.26 -7.26 3.64
C GLU A 204 -3.74 -7.60 3.85
N PRO A 205 -4.45 -7.05 4.86
CA PRO A 205 -5.87 -7.38 5.07
C PRO A 205 -6.77 -6.82 3.96
N VAL A 206 -6.30 -5.81 3.25
CA VAL A 206 -6.80 -5.35 1.96
C VAL A 206 -5.59 -5.27 1.05
N ALA A 207 -5.42 -6.24 0.18
CA ALA A 207 -4.28 -6.31 -0.71
C ALA A 207 -4.41 -5.25 -1.80
N GLY A 208 -3.37 -4.42 -1.96
CA GLY A 208 -3.32 -3.33 -2.93
C GLY A 208 -2.19 -3.48 -3.96
N ASN A 209 -1.40 -4.55 -3.87
CA ASN A 209 -0.27 -4.82 -4.76
C ASN A 209 -0.56 -5.92 -5.80
N MET A 210 -1.77 -6.46 -5.78
CA MET A 210 -2.36 -7.31 -6.82
C MET A 210 -3.68 -6.72 -7.32
N ASN A 211 -3.69 -5.41 -7.62
CA ASN A 211 -4.88 -4.59 -7.73
C ASN A 211 -5.57 -4.47 -6.34
N LEU A 212 -6.89 -4.40 -6.23
CA LEU A 212 -7.58 -4.39 -4.96
C LEU A 212 -8.24 -5.74 -4.70
N VAL A 213 -7.67 -6.57 -3.84
CA VAL A 213 -8.30 -7.84 -3.43
C VAL A 213 -8.54 -7.79 -1.92
N ARG A 214 -9.78 -7.97 -1.52
CA ARG A 214 -10.15 -7.97 -0.09
C ARG A 214 -9.94 -9.36 0.50
N ALA A 215 -9.44 -9.41 1.73
CA ALA A 215 -9.53 -10.63 2.51
C ALA A 215 -10.98 -10.97 2.82
N THR A 216 -11.33 -12.26 2.75
CA THR A 216 -12.63 -12.70 3.24
C THR A 216 -12.62 -12.74 4.77
N PRO A 217 -13.78 -12.49 5.43
CA PRO A 217 -13.87 -12.60 6.89
C PRO A 217 -13.46 -13.99 7.40
N GLU A 218 -13.81 -15.05 6.67
CA GLU A 218 -13.46 -16.43 7.00
C GLU A 218 -11.95 -16.64 7.02
N PHE A 219 -11.25 -16.08 6.03
CA PHE A 219 -9.81 -16.18 5.92
C PHE A 219 -9.10 -15.44 7.07
N LEU A 220 -9.51 -14.21 7.38
CA LEU A 220 -8.91 -13.45 8.48
C LEU A 220 -9.19 -14.07 9.85
N ASN A 221 -10.40 -14.60 10.07
CA ASN A 221 -10.73 -15.34 11.29
C ASN A 221 -9.89 -16.62 11.42
N ALA A 222 -9.70 -17.36 10.32
CA ALA A 222 -8.85 -18.54 10.32
C ALA A 222 -7.38 -18.19 10.64
N LEU A 223 -6.86 -17.09 10.05
CA LEU A 223 -5.52 -16.58 10.35
C LEU A 223 -5.36 -16.29 11.85
N ARG A 224 -6.30 -15.56 12.45
CA ARG A 224 -6.25 -15.24 13.88
C ARG A 224 -6.28 -16.50 14.72
N ALA A 225 -7.23 -17.39 14.44
CA ALA A 225 -7.40 -18.63 15.19
C ALA A 225 -6.15 -19.55 15.15
N ARG A 226 -5.53 -19.70 13.95
CA ARG A 226 -4.32 -20.52 13.81
C ARG A 226 -3.13 -19.87 14.50
N CYS A 227 -2.96 -18.55 14.39
CA CYS A 227 -1.90 -17.87 15.10
C CYS A 227 -2.05 -18.00 16.62
N ASP A 228 -3.26 -17.91 17.14
CA ASP A 228 -3.52 -18.10 18.58
C ASP A 228 -3.23 -19.54 19.03
N GLU A 229 -3.69 -20.54 18.26
CA GLU A 229 -3.50 -21.96 18.57
C GLU A 229 -2.01 -22.36 18.65
N TYR A 230 -1.20 -21.85 17.70
CA TYR A 230 0.21 -22.22 17.57
C TYR A 230 1.18 -21.21 18.22
N GLY A 231 0.69 -20.11 18.76
CA GLY A 231 1.51 -19.06 19.34
C GLY A 231 2.37 -18.33 18.30
N SER A 232 1.90 -18.24 17.06
CA SER A 232 2.53 -17.47 15.98
C SER A 232 2.07 -16.01 16.03
N VAL A 233 2.92 -15.07 15.62
CA VAL A 233 2.58 -13.65 15.59
C VAL A 233 1.81 -13.32 14.31
N LEU A 234 0.59 -12.81 14.41
CA LEU A 234 -0.15 -12.27 13.29
C LEU A 234 0.26 -10.82 13.03
N ILE A 235 0.79 -10.54 11.84
CA ILE A 235 1.22 -9.22 11.41
C ILE A 235 0.26 -8.73 10.31
N PHE A 236 -0.44 -7.62 10.57
CA PHE A 236 -1.16 -6.91 9.51
C PHE A 236 -0.23 -5.89 8.87
N ASP A 237 0.03 -6.07 7.59
CA ASP A 237 0.64 -5.04 6.77
C ASP A 237 -0.42 -4.04 6.32
N GLU A 238 -0.56 -3.00 7.10
CA GLU A 238 -1.44 -1.86 6.83
C GLU A 238 -0.67 -0.65 6.26
N VAL A 239 0.49 -0.87 5.67
CA VAL A 239 1.25 0.20 5.01
C VAL A 239 0.42 0.90 3.93
N MET A 240 -0.42 0.16 3.20
CA MET A 240 -1.30 0.74 2.18
C MET A 240 -2.70 1.07 2.69
N CYS A 241 -3.34 0.15 3.40
CA CYS A 241 -4.74 0.28 3.81
C CYS A 241 -4.93 1.01 5.16
N GLY A 242 -3.90 1.09 6.01
CA GLY A 242 -3.93 1.80 7.28
C GLY A 242 -4.27 3.28 7.10
N PHE A 243 -5.23 3.78 7.88
CA PHE A 243 -5.78 5.14 7.75
C PHE A 243 -6.36 5.48 6.36
N ARG A 244 -6.37 4.54 5.44
CA ARG A 244 -6.88 4.73 4.08
C ARG A 244 -8.29 4.17 3.90
N VAL A 245 -8.56 2.99 4.46
CA VAL A 245 -9.85 2.32 4.35
C VAL A 245 -10.82 2.72 5.47
N ALA A 246 -10.29 3.04 6.64
CA ALA A 246 -10.99 3.56 7.81
C ALA A 246 -9.99 4.23 8.76
N LEU A 247 -10.47 4.98 9.75
CA LEU A 247 -9.62 5.67 10.73
C LEU A 247 -8.73 4.70 11.53
N GLY A 248 -9.26 3.56 11.95
CA GLY A 248 -8.50 2.49 12.62
C GLY A 248 -7.98 1.42 11.67
N GLY A 249 -7.89 1.71 10.36
CA GLY A 249 -7.39 0.78 9.35
C GLY A 249 -8.32 -0.39 9.04
N ALA A 250 -7.79 -1.39 8.34
CA ALA A 250 -8.54 -2.59 7.96
C ALA A 250 -8.90 -3.45 9.19
N GLN A 251 -8.10 -3.44 10.24
CA GLN A 251 -8.43 -4.13 11.50
C GLN A 251 -9.74 -3.63 12.13
N GLN A 252 -10.05 -2.34 12.00
CA GLN A 252 -11.35 -1.80 12.41
C GLN A 252 -12.49 -2.31 11.52
N VAL A 253 -12.27 -2.36 10.20
CA VAL A 253 -13.28 -2.82 9.22
C VAL A 253 -13.66 -4.27 9.44
N TYR A 254 -12.67 -5.14 9.69
CA TYR A 254 -12.87 -6.58 9.84
C TYR A 254 -13.09 -7.04 11.30
N GLY A 255 -12.85 -6.18 12.27
CA GLY A 255 -12.93 -6.55 13.69
C GLY A 255 -11.88 -7.56 14.14
N ILE A 256 -10.75 -7.64 13.42
CA ILE A 256 -9.63 -8.55 13.75
C ILE A 256 -8.50 -7.75 14.39
N LYS A 257 -8.01 -8.22 15.54
CA LYS A 257 -6.88 -7.61 16.24
C LYS A 257 -5.59 -8.39 15.94
N PRO A 258 -4.65 -7.86 15.13
CA PRO A 258 -3.34 -8.47 14.94
C PRO A 258 -2.45 -8.30 16.18
N ASP A 259 -1.35 -9.06 16.26
CA ASP A 259 -0.35 -8.90 17.30
C ASP A 259 0.62 -7.76 17.00
N LEU A 260 0.97 -7.59 15.72
CA LEU A 260 1.76 -6.47 15.19
C LEU A 260 1.07 -5.85 13.97
N THR A 261 1.26 -4.56 13.79
CA THR A 261 0.77 -3.79 12.64
C THR A 261 1.93 -2.98 12.04
N CYS A 262 2.07 -3.04 10.72
CA CYS A 262 2.97 -2.17 9.97
C CYS A 262 2.17 -1.04 9.33
N LEU A 263 2.64 0.19 9.48
CA LEU A 263 2.03 1.41 8.96
C LEU A 263 3.02 2.17 8.08
N GLY A 264 2.53 2.96 7.15
CA GLY A 264 3.33 3.81 6.29
C GLY A 264 2.46 4.77 5.49
N LYS A 265 2.95 5.22 4.34
CA LYS A 265 2.18 6.04 3.38
C LYS A 265 1.42 7.20 4.04
N VAL A 266 0.14 7.02 4.42
CA VAL A 266 -0.72 8.07 5.01
C VAL A 266 -0.10 8.68 6.26
N ILE A 267 0.53 7.88 7.14
CA ILE A 267 1.13 8.41 8.37
C ILE A 267 2.32 9.35 8.15
N GLY A 268 2.84 9.40 6.92
CA GLY A 268 3.89 10.34 6.54
C GLY A 268 3.38 11.63 5.93
N GLY A 269 2.08 11.72 5.58
CA GLY A 269 1.52 12.92 4.94
C GLY A 269 2.22 13.32 3.63
N GLY A 270 2.84 12.37 2.93
CA GLY A 270 3.66 12.58 1.73
C GLY A 270 5.16 12.57 1.99
N MET A 271 5.60 12.58 3.25
CA MET A 271 7.01 12.48 3.65
C MET A 271 7.40 11.01 3.94
N PRO A 272 8.72 10.67 3.88
CA PRO A 272 9.18 9.32 4.18
C PRO A 272 9.07 9.02 5.68
N ALA A 273 7.93 8.42 6.07
CA ALA A 273 7.67 7.91 7.40
C ALA A 273 6.86 6.62 7.32
N ALA A 274 7.17 5.72 8.22
CA ALA A 274 6.47 4.47 8.46
C ALA A 274 6.61 4.10 9.94
N ALA A 275 5.92 3.06 10.38
CA ALA A 275 5.99 2.59 11.74
C ALA A 275 5.66 1.09 11.80
N PHE A 276 6.09 0.42 12.86
CA PHE A 276 5.56 -0.86 13.28
C PHE A 276 5.29 -0.81 14.78
N GLY A 277 4.25 -1.49 15.20
CA GLY A 277 3.85 -1.51 16.61
C GLY A 277 2.86 -2.63 16.87
N GLY A 278 2.46 -2.78 18.12
CA GLY A 278 1.50 -3.80 18.54
C GLY A 278 1.55 -4.04 20.03
N ARG A 279 1.36 -5.30 20.42
CA ARG A 279 1.35 -5.74 21.82
C ARG A 279 2.64 -5.36 22.54
N ARG A 280 2.48 -4.82 23.74
CA ARG A 280 3.61 -4.34 24.58
C ARG A 280 4.60 -5.45 24.94
N ASP A 281 4.13 -6.66 25.20
CA ASP A 281 4.97 -7.81 25.54
C ASP A 281 5.88 -8.20 24.36
N ILE A 282 5.39 -8.11 23.11
CA ILE A 282 6.19 -8.33 21.91
C ILE A 282 7.18 -7.19 21.72
N MET A 283 6.69 -5.93 21.77
CA MET A 283 7.52 -4.74 21.57
C MET A 283 8.65 -4.62 22.60
N ALA A 284 8.49 -5.17 23.80
CA ALA A 284 9.53 -5.22 24.83
C ALA A 284 10.78 -6.03 24.44
N HIS A 285 10.70 -6.89 23.42
CA HIS A 285 11.87 -7.59 22.88
C HIS A 285 12.75 -6.71 21.99
N LEU A 286 12.28 -5.49 21.63
CA LEU A 286 13.05 -4.56 20.81
C LEU A 286 14.08 -3.78 21.63
N ALA A 287 15.28 -3.59 21.08
CA ALA A 287 16.32 -2.76 21.70
C ALA A 287 15.83 -1.32 21.90
N PRO A 288 16.14 -0.64 23.02
CA PRO A 288 17.10 -1.02 24.05
C PRO A 288 16.57 -1.92 25.17
N LEU A 289 15.26 -2.26 25.19
CA LEU A 289 14.68 -3.10 26.24
C LEU A 289 15.04 -4.58 26.06
N GLY A 290 14.99 -5.08 24.83
CA GLY A 290 15.29 -6.47 24.47
C GLY A 290 16.46 -6.60 23.50
N GLY A 291 16.67 -7.83 23.01
CA GLY A 291 17.81 -8.17 22.15
C GLY A 291 17.57 -7.98 20.64
N VAL A 292 16.35 -7.65 20.20
CA VAL A 292 16.05 -7.47 18.78
C VAL A 292 16.46 -6.07 18.34
N TYR A 293 17.42 -5.99 17.42
CA TYR A 293 17.99 -4.71 16.98
C TYR A 293 17.20 -4.09 15.82
N GLN A 294 16.91 -2.81 15.96
CA GLN A 294 16.40 -1.91 14.91
C GLN A 294 16.92 -0.50 15.19
N ALA A 295 17.37 0.21 14.16
CA ALA A 295 17.79 1.60 14.23
C ALA A 295 17.54 2.30 12.89
N GLY A 296 17.33 3.61 12.92
CA GLY A 296 17.15 4.44 11.73
C GLY A 296 17.54 5.89 12.03
N THR A 297 18.54 6.42 11.34
CA THR A 297 19.07 7.77 11.57
C THR A 297 18.01 8.86 11.44
N LEU A 298 17.08 8.72 10.48
CA LEU A 298 16.03 9.69 10.20
C LEU A 298 14.63 9.24 10.65
N SER A 299 14.54 8.14 11.38
CA SER A 299 13.27 7.70 11.96
C SER A 299 12.75 8.73 12.94
N GLY A 300 11.50 9.16 12.77
CA GLY A 300 10.90 10.21 13.61
C GLY A 300 11.45 11.63 13.32
N ASN A 301 12.01 11.88 12.12
CA ASN A 301 12.49 13.21 11.79
C ASN A 301 11.36 14.27 11.86
N PRO A 302 11.66 15.49 12.31
CA PRO A 302 10.66 16.51 12.59
C PRO A 302 9.74 16.85 11.41
N ILE A 303 10.28 16.84 10.20
CA ILE A 303 9.53 17.20 8.98
C ILE A 303 8.46 16.15 8.67
N ALA A 304 8.86 14.88 8.69
CA ALA A 304 7.92 13.78 8.40
C ALA A 304 6.90 13.62 9.54
N VAL A 305 7.30 13.83 10.79
CA VAL A 305 6.39 13.81 11.94
C VAL A 305 5.37 14.94 11.86
N ALA A 306 5.79 16.17 11.54
CA ALA A 306 4.86 17.30 11.39
C ALA A 306 3.82 17.07 10.29
N ALA A 307 4.24 16.57 9.12
CA ALA A 307 3.34 16.24 8.04
C ALA A 307 2.37 15.10 8.42
N GLY A 308 2.90 14.04 9.05
CA GLY A 308 2.12 12.90 9.48
C GLY A 308 1.11 13.24 10.57
N LEU A 309 1.54 13.92 11.63
CA LEU A 309 0.68 14.31 12.75
C LEU A 309 -0.47 15.21 12.29
N MET A 310 -0.19 16.22 11.45
CA MET A 310 -1.23 17.06 10.89
C MET A 310 -2.18 16.26 9.99
N THR A 311 -1.67 15.33 9.20
CA THR A 311 -2.52 14.45 8.37
C THR A 311 -3.43 13.60 9.26
N LEU A 312 -2.90 12.97 10.32
CA LEU A 312 -3.70 12.17 11.26
C LEU A 312 -4.78 13.02 11.97
N GLN A 313 -4.49 14.27 12.30
CA GLN A 313 -5.48 15.20 12.89
C GLN A 313 -6.62 15.52 11.89
N LEU A 314 -6.28 15.77 10.64
CA LEU A 314 -7.24 16.17 9.60
C LEU A 314 -8.19 15.03 9.21
N ILE A 315 -7.72 13.79 9.12
CA ILE A 315 -8.55 12.64 8.76
C ILE A 315 -9.53 12.22 9.89
N GLN A 316 -9.38 12.74 11.10
CA GLN A 316 -10.31 12.53 12.20
C GLN A 316 -11.53 13.47 12.15
N ARG A 317 -11.56 14.43 11.24
CA ARG A 317 -12.72 15.34 11.10
C ARG A 317 -13.99 14.54 10.82
N PRO A 318 -15.12 14.91 11.48
CA PRO A 318 -16.39 14.22 11.27
C PRO A 318 -16.78 14.15 9.78
N GLY A 319 -17.22 12.99 9.32
CA GLY A 319 -17.64 12.76 7.93
C GLY A 319 -16.50 12.47 6.95
N PHE A 320 -15.24 12.62 7.34
CA PHE A 320 -14.10 12.46 6.42
C PHE A 320 -14.12 11.12 5.65
N TYR A 321 -14.27 10.00 6.36
CA TYR A 321 -14.29 8.67 5.72
C TYR A 321 -15.58 8.37 4.98
N ASP A 322 -16.72 8.92 5.42
CA ASP A 322 -18.00 8.76 4.73
C ASP A 322 -17.96 9.47 3.36
N ASP A 323 -17.45 10.70 3.32
CA ASP A 323 -17.29 11.46 2.09
C ASP A 323 -16.26 10.81 1.17
N LEU A 324 -15.11 10.40 1.69
CA LEU A 324 -14.07 9.70 0.93
C LEU A 324 -14.60 8.41 0.28
N ALA A 325 -15.30 7.58 1.04
CA ALA A 325 -15.90 6.35 0.56
C ALA A 325 -17.04 6.62 -0.44
N LYS A 326 -17.82 7.67 -0.26
CA LYS A 326 -18.88 8.10 -1.19
C LYS A 326 -18.28 8.48 -2.54
N GLN A 327 -17.23 9.31 -2.56
CA GLN A 327 -16.58 9.71 -3.81
C GLN A 327 -15.91 8.52 -4.52
N THR A 328 -15.30 7.62 -3.75
CA THR A 328 -14.69 6.42 -4.32
C THR A 328 -15.76 5.50 -4.95
N ARG A 329 -16.89 5.28 -4.28
CA ARG A 329 -18.03 4.52 -4.87
C ARG A 329 -18.58 5.19 -6.12
N LYS A 330 -18.82 6.51 -6.10
CA LYS A 330 -19.28 7.27 -7.27
C LYS A 330 -18.37 7.03 -8.48
N LEU A 331 -17.05 7.03 -8.27
CA LEU A 331 -16.07 6.75 -9.32
C LEU A 331 -16.23 5.34 -9.88
N VAL A 332 -16.20 4.31 -9.04
CA VAL A 332 -16.21 2.91 -9.51
C VAL A 332 -17.57 2.53 -10.13
N ASP A 333 -18.66 3.02 -9.58
CA ASP A 333 -20.00 2.81 -10.12
C ASP A 333 -20.16 3.47 -11.50
N GLY A 334 -19.65 4.69 -11.65
CA GLY A 334 -19.67 5.42 -12.92
C GLY A 334 -18.78 4.77 -13.98
N LEU A 335 -17.59 4.30 -13.62
CA LEU A 335 -16.71 3.54 -14.52
C LEU A 335 -17.37 2.24 -14.98
N SER A 336 -18.00 1.50 -14.05
CA SER A 336 -18.73 0.26 -14.35
C SER A 336 -19.94 0.50 -15.27
N ALA A 337 -20.65 1.62 -15.08
CA ALA A 337 -21.74 2.02 -15.96
C ALA A 337 -21.24 2.35 -17.38
N ALA A 338 -20.18 3.16 -17.50
CA ALA A 338 -19.59 3.51 -18.79
C ALA A 338 -19.06 2.28 -19.56
N ALA A 339 -18.43 1.32 -18.88
CA ALA A 339 -17.98 0.07 -19.47
C ALA A 339 -19.14 -0.79 -19.96
N ARG A 340 -20.22 -0.91 -19.16
CA ARG A 340 -21.45 -1.64 -19.54
C ARG A 340 -22.13 -1.05 -20.76
N ASP A 341 -22.26 0.28 -20.84
CA ASP A 341 -22.83 0.99 -21.97
C ASP A 341 -22.02 0.75 -23.26
N ALA A 342 -20.70 0.66 -23.12
CA ALA A 342 -19.78 0.31 -24.21
C ALA A 342 -19.66 -1.21 -24.46
N LYS A 343 -20.35 -2.05 -23.69
CA LYS A 343 -20.27 -3.53 -23.75
C LYS A 343 -18.84 -4.08 -23.59
N VAL A 344 -18.03 -3.46 -22.78
CA VAL A 344 -16.68 -3.89 -22.42
C VAL A 344 -16.77 -4.73 -21.15
N PRO A 345 -16.24 -5.98 -21.12
CA PRO A 345 -16.08 -6.74 -19.89
C PRO A 345 -15.22 -5.98 -18.88
N PHE A 346 -15.83 -5.58 -17.76
CA PHE A 346 -15.20 -4.76 -16.76
C PHE A 346 -15.90 -4.95 -15.41
N SER A 347 -15.13 -5.01 -14.35
CA SER A 347 -15.61 -4.94 -12.98
C SER A 347 -14.71 -4.03 -12.14
N ALA A 348 -15.23 -3.53 -11.04
CA ALA A 348 -14.49 -2.67 -10.12
C ALA A 348 -14.95 -2.91 -8.70
N ASP A 349 -14.06 -2.68 -7.73
CA ASP A 349 -14.37 -2.70 -6.30
C ASP A 349 -13.73 -1.52 -5.60
N SER A 350 -14.27 -1.15 -4.42
CA SER A 350 -13.72 -0.06 -3.63
C SER A 350 -13.92 -0.29 -2.13
N ILE A 351 -12.98 0.22 -1.33
CA ILE A 351 -13.08 0.26 0.13
C ILE A 351 -12.40 1.52 0.66
N GLY A 352 -13.14 2.34 1.42
CA GLY A 352 -12.65 3.65 1.85
C GLY A 352 -12.19 4.49 0.67
N GLY A 353 -10.95 4.93 0.67
CA GLY A 353 -10.32 5.70 -0.41
C GLY A 353 -9.49 4.86 -1.39
N MET A 354 -9.66 3.54 -1.43
CA MET A 354 -8.99 2.63 -2.37
C MET A 354 -9.98 2.04 -3.38
N PHE A 355 -9.52 1.80 -4.60
CA PHE A 355 -10.31 1.12 -5.63
C PHE A 355 -9.46 0.23 -6.52
N GLY A 356 -10.09 -0.79 -7.11
CA GLY A 356 -9.52 -1.69 -8.11
C GLY A 356 -10.32 -1.66 -9.40
N LEU A 357 -9.64 -1.76 -10.54
CA LEU A 357 -10.24 -1.79 -11.88
C LEU A 357 -9.80 -3.08 -12.58
N TYR A 358 -10.75 -3.86 -13.05
CA TYR A 358 -10.49 -5.17 -13.66
C TYR A 358 -11.16 -5.24 -15.03
N PHE A 359 -10.39 -5.57 -16.07
CA PHE A 359 -10.92 -5.94 -17.39
C PHE A 359 -11.29 -7.42 -17.37
N ALA A 360 -12.27 -7.74 -16.55
CA ALA A 360 -12.86 -9.05 -16.30
C ALA A 360 -14.34 -8.89 -15.93
N GLU A 361 -15.16 -9.93 -16.13
CA GLU A 361 -16.60 -9.86 -15.84
C GLU A 361 -16.91 -9.79 -14.34
N GLN A 362 -16.03 -10.37 -13.51
CA GLN A 362 -16.20 -10.43 -12.06
C GLN A 362 -15.00 -9.84 -11.34
N VAL A 363 -15.24 -9.33 -10.14
CA VAL A 363 -14.17 -8.86 -9.25
C VAL A 363 -13.37 -10.06 -8.76
N PRO A 364 -12.04 -10.09 -8.99
CA PRO A 364 -11.18 -11.18 -8.56
C PRO A 364 -11.09 -11.27 -7.03
N VAL A 365 -10.98 -12.48 -6.51
CA VAL A 365 -10.81 -12.77 -5.08
C VAL A 365 -9.46 -13.42 -4.76
N SER A 366 -8.66 -13.71 -5.79
CA SER A 366 -7.32 -14.32 -5.68
C SER A 366 -6.35 -13.72 -6.69
N PHE A 367 -5.04 -13.90 -6.43
CA PHE A 367 -4.01 -13.47 -7.38
C PHE A 367 -4.12 -14.20 -8.72
N ALA A 368 -4.45 -15.48 -8.71
CA ALA A 368 -4.65 -16.27 -9.91
C ALA A 368 -5.75 -15.68 -10.82
N GLU A 369 -6.86 -15.24 -10.24
CA GLU A 369 -7.95 -14.58 -10.98
C GLU A 369 -7.55 -13.21 -11.50
N VAL A 370 -6.82 -12.41 -10.70
CA VAL A 370 -6.30 -11.11 -11.15
C VAL A 370 -5.43 -11.25 -12.40
N THR A 371 -4.60 -12.30 -12.47
CA THR A 371 -3.69 -12.54 -13.60
C THR A 371 -4.43 -12.96 -14.89
N GLN A 372 -5.70 -13.33 -14.82
CA GLN A 372 -6.55 -13.67 -15.99
C GLN A 372 -7.15 -12.42 -16.66
N GLY A 373 -7.08 -11.26 -16.03
CA GLY A 373 -7.61 -10.01 -16.59
C GLY A 373 -6.97 -9.62 -17.92
N ASP A 374 -7.74 -8.97 -18.78
CA ASP A 374 -7.27 -8.51 -20.10
C ASP A 374 -6.35 -7.28 -19.98
N THR A 375 -5.05 -7.54 -19.85
CA THR A 375 -4.02 -6.49 -19.74
C THR A 375 -3.89 -5.63 -21.00
N ARG A 376 -4.27 -6.12 -22.19
CA ARG A 376 -4.24 -5.30 -23.41
C ARG A 376 -5.33 -4.24 -23.37
N ARG A 377 -6.55 -4.62 -22.99
CA ARG A 377 -7.65 -3.65 -22.80
C ARG A 377 -7.32 -2.65 -21.72
N PHE A 378 -6.75 -3.09 -20.61
CA PHE A 378 -6.26 -2.19 -19.59
C PHE A 378 -5.26 -1.17 -20.15
N ASN A 379 -4.26 -1.62 -20.90
CA ASN A 379 -3.24 -0.72 -21.45
C ASN A 379 -3.85 0.30 -22.43
N THR A 380 -4.78 -0.13 -23.29
CA THR A 380 -5.49 0.79 -24.21
C THR A 380 -6.33 1.81 -23.42
N PHE A 381 -7.07 1.36 -22.40
CA PHE A 381 -7.84 2.23 -21.51
C PHE A 381 -6.94 3.23 -20.78
N PHE A 382 -5.83 2.73 -20.20
CA PHE A 382 -4.86 3.57 -19.49
C PHE A 382 -4.36 4.73 -20.37
N HIS A 383 -3.95 4.44 -21.60
CA HIS A 383 -3.46 5.47 -22.52
C HIS A 383 -4.55 6.45 -22.94
N ALA A 384 -5.76 5.97 -23.23
CA ALA A 384 -6.89 6.84 -23.54
C ALA A 384 -7.23 7.80 -22.38
N MET A 385 -7.22 7.29 -21.14
CA MET A 385 -7.44 8.13 -19.95
C MET A 385 -6.29 9.11 -19.73
N LEU A 386 -5.03 8.67 -19.90
CA LEU A 386 -3.85 9.52 -19.79
C LEU A 386 -3.88 10.66 -20.82
N ASP A 387 -4.30 10.37 -22.04
CA ASP A 387 -4.45 11.38 -23.10
C ASP A 387 -5.58 12.37 -22.81
N ALA A 388 -6.66 11.90 -22.16
CA ALA A 388 -7.74 12.73 -21.67
C ALA A 388 -7.42 13.53 -20.38
N GLY A 389 -6.20 13.37 -19.82
CA GLY A 389 -5.80 14.10 -18.61
C GLY A 389 -6.20 13.42 -17.31
N VAL A 390 -6.38 12.12 -17.30
CA VAL A 390 -6.61 11.30 -16.10
C VAL A 390 -5.45 10.31 -15.93
N TYR A 391 -4.81 10.30 -14.77
CA TYR A 391 -3.65 9.48 -14.51
C TYR A 391 -3.98 8.36 -13.52
N PHE A 392 -4.23 7.17 -14.03
CA PHE A 392 -4.32 5.94 -13.25
C PHE A 392 -2.94 5.28 -13.03
N ALA A 393 -2.87 4.24 -12.22
CA ALA A 393 -1.65 3.47 -12.06
C ALA A 393 -1.23 2.83 -13.40
N PRO A 394 0.05 2.91 -13.80
CA PRO A 394 0.55 2.35 -15.05
C PRO A 394 0.77 0.82 -14.97
N SER A 395 -0.18 0.11 -14.41
CA SER A 395 -0.19 -1.36 -14.28
C SER A 395 -1.58 -1.85 -13.89
N ALA A 396 -2.05 -2.92 -14.53
CA ALA A 396 -3.30 -3.59 -14.19
C ALA A 396 -3.27 -4.27 -12.80
N PHE A 397 -2.11 -4.34 -12.17
CA PHE A 397 -1.90 -4.99 -10.87
C PHE A 397 -1.78 -3.99 -9.70
N GLU A 398 -2.11 -2.74 -9.91
CA GLU A 398 -2.01 -1.70 -8.88
C GLU A 398 -3.39 -1.14 -8.53
N ALA A 399 -3.64 -0.96 -7.24
CA ALA A 399 -4.83 -0.24 -6.77
C ALA A 399 -4.73 1.25 -7.09
N GLY A 400 -5.89 1.89 -7.24
CA GLY A 400 -6.02 3.34 -7.34
C GLY A 400 -6.48 3.97 -6.02
N PHE A 401 -6.32 5.30 -5.94
CA PHE A 401 -6.57 6.05 -4.71
C PHE A 401 -7.38 7.32 -4.99
N VAL A 402 -8.43 7.52 -4.19
CA VAL A 402 -9.18 8.77 -4.11
C VAL A 402 -8.71 9.54 -2.87
N SER A 403 -8.60 10.86 -2.97
CA SER A 403 -8.32 11.75 -1.85
C SER A 403 -9.54 12.62 -1.53
N SER A 404 -9.53 13.28 -0.36
CA SER A 404 -10.59 14.24 0.00
C SER A 404 -10.67 15.45 -0.93
N ALA A 405 -9.65 15.67 -1.77
CA ALA A 405 -9.65 16.71 -2.79
C ALA A 405 -10.39 16.31 -4.10
N HIS A 406 -10.74 15.03 -4.27
CA HIS A 406 -11.53 14.56 -5.41
C HIS A 406 -13.02 14.82 -5.15
N ASP A 407 -13.47 16.01 -5.49
CA ASP A 407 -14.87 16.42 -5.38
C ASP A 407 -15.75 15.86 -6.52
N ASP A 408 -17.04 16.19 -6.49
CA ASP A 408 -17.99 15.76 -7.53
C ASP A 408 -17.58 16.20 -8.93
N ALA A 409 -17.03 17.41 -9.08
CA ALA A 409 -16.64 17.94 -10.39
C ALA A 409 -15.43 17.18 -10.96
N VAL A 410 -14.47 16.81 -10.12
CA VAL A 410 -13.30 16.01 -10.51
C VAL A 410 -13.71 14.60 -10.92
N ILE A 411 -14.58 13.96 -10.12
CA ILE A 411 -15.10 12.62 -10.46
C ILE A 411 -15.90 12.66 -11.76
N ASP A 412 -16.80 13.64 -11.94
CA ASP A 412 -17.62 13.77 -13.15
C ASP A 412 -16.77 14.00 -14.41
N ALA A 413 -15.70 14.81 -14.32
CA ALA A 413 -14.72 14.97 -15.41
C ALA A 413 -14.00 13.66 -15.75
N THR A 414 -13.65 12.87 -14.73
CA THR A 414 -13.05 11.53 -14.93
C THR A 414 -14.02 10.58 -15.64
N LEU A 415 -15.30 10.58 -15.23
CA LEU A 415 -16.32 9.72 -15.84
C LEU A 415 -16.63 10.12 -17.28
N GLU A 416 -16.58 11.41 -17.61
CA GLU A 416 -16.69 11.85 -19.00
C GLU A 416 -15.55 11.35 -19.87
N ALA A 417 -14.30 11.48 -19.40
CA ALA A 417 -13.14 10.91 -20.07
C ALA A 417 -13.25 9.38 -20.25
N ALA A 418 -13.75 8.69 -19.22
CA ALA A 418 -13.91 7.23 -19.24
C ALA A 418 -14.94 6.76 -20.27
N ARG A 419 -16.04 7.49 -20.47
CA ARG A 419 -17.02 7.17 -21.55
C ARG A 419 -16.34 7.14 -22.91
N GLY A 420 -15.51 8.15 -23.22
CA GLY A 420 -14.73 8.18 -24.46
C GLY A 420 -13.72 7.02 -24.55
N ALA A 421 -13.02 6.73 -23.46
CA ALA A 421 -12.04 5.65 -23.42
C ALA A 421 -12.70 4.27 -23.61
N PHE A 422 -13.81 3.96 -22.92
CA PHE A 422 -14.52 2.69 -23.11
C PHE A 422 -15.16 2.57 -24.50
N ALA A 423 -15.69 3.65 -25.07
CA ALA A 423 -16.20 3.62 -26.44
C ALA A 423 -15.12 3.26 -27.47
N SER A 424 -13.87 3.69 -27.27
CA SER A 424 -12.73 3.32 -28.14
C SER A 424 -12.31 1.84 -28.01
N LEU A 425 -12.68 1.16 -26.93
CA LEU A 425 -12.41 -0.26 -26.71
C LEU A 425 -13.47 -1.19 -27.33
N ALA A 426 -14.65 -0.66 -27.66
CA ALA A 426 -15.75 -1.40 -28.27
C ALA A 426 -15.63 -1.48 -29.79
N ALA A 427 -14.80 -0.62 -30.40
CA ALA A 427 -14.53 -0.55 -31.84
C ALA A 427 -13.39 -1.52 -32.22
#